data_521aae1c20b59e57b024afe31ea69801
#
_entry.id   521aae1c20b59e57b024afe31ea69801
#
_cell.length_a   1.000
_cell.length_b   1.000
_cell.length_c   1.000
_cell.angle_alpha   90.00
_cell.angle_beta   90.00
_cell.angle_gamma   90.00
#
_symmetry.space_group_name_H-M   'P 1'
#
loop_
_entity.id
_entity.type
_entity.pdbx_description
1 polymer ?
#
loop_
_entity_poly.entity_id
_entity_poly.type
_entity_poly.pdbx_seq_one_letter_code
_entity_poly.pdbx_strand_id
1 'polypeptide(L)'
;MPKTPPLTKYVDALPTPVTAIPDPSVYPGADYYEYTMRQGSWQFHRDLGPATVWGYWAKNPHSPRKAIGMGYLGPTISVDKDHPTVVKYRNHLPTTHLFQSVIDGIRTGDPQLTPIPPPPYEPMQPFPPNVNVWNVVHQHGGFTAPQSDGMPLHSFSPDGIHAESYTTLDPSRVKPNEAICAYTNHERSSLLWYHDHGMGMTSLNVYAGLAGLYVIRDPEDEQLGLPHGAFEVPLILQDRTFYPDGSLAYTMTLQEGEDTPVVNGKAYPFLAVEPRRYRLRILNASNERFWRLRFDVPTDVLLQPNLPFWLIGTDGGFRAPLQMLNFLIGPAERYDLIVDFSQMPMGTNITMTNYHAPVHYPGMPGQGPQISEIMQFRVTKRLSGGPDRSTPPKDLKLPTAEPIVPKPDTRRRQWVVYQHKLFSTMTFNAVPFMEPSEDFIKAGSTEIWEYINPNHDAHPMHVHLVNFQVLNRQPIDAAAYQADYEKWIDGGRKPGDIPVLEKYFTGPPIPPDPDEALSEKDTVKSYPETVTRIICREFSPPTETIASIPDSGTEFPATYIHHCHLLEHEDDDLMRPWTIVQD
;
A
#
# COMPACT_ATOMS: atom_id res chain seq x y z
N MET A 1 -24.10 -11.80 5.31
CA MET A 1 -23.36 -10.66 4.74
C MET A 1 -24.01 -10.12 3.51
N PRO A 2 -23.95 -8.82 3.26
CA PRO A 2 -24.39 -8.29 2.00
C PRO A 2 -23.51 -8.89 0.89
N LYS A 3 -24.13 -9.16 -0.27
CA LYS A 3 -23.43 -9.56 -1.48
C LYS A 3 -23.73 -8.55 -2.56
N THR A 4 -22.74 -8.22 -3.35
CA THR A 4 -22.93 -7.38 -4.52
C THR A 4 -23.96 -8.00 -5.44
N PRO A 5 -24.97 -7.25 -5.91
CA PRO A 5 -25.90 -7.75 -6.92
C PRO A 5 -25.14 -8.11 -8.21
N PRO A 6 -25.67 -9.01 -9.04
CA PRO A 6 -25.03 -9.37 -10.30
C PRO A 6 -24.76 -8.14 -11.17
N LEU A 7 -23.50 -7.96 -11.60
CA LEU A 7 -23.05 -6.86 -12.44
C LEU A 7 -22.71 -7.35 -13.85
N THR A 8 -23.06 -6.54 -14.86
CA THR A 8 -22.65 -6.78 -16.25
C THR A 8 -21.19 -6.42 -16.43
N LYS A 9 -20.31 -7.41 -16.61
CA LYS A 9 -18.85 -7.15 -16.69
C LYS A 9 -18.47 -6.37 -17.95
N TYR A 10 -17.45 -5.53 -17.81
CA TYR A 10 -16.77 -4.83 -18.90
C TYR A 10 -17.67 -3.89 -19.71
N VAL A 11 -18.62 -3.24 -19.06
CA VAL A 11 -19.50 -2.26 -19.69
C VAL A 11 -19.09 -0.81 -19.44
N ASP A 12 -18.31 -0.56 -18.40
CA ASP A 12 -17.78 0.76 -18.06
C ASP A 12 -16.32 0.88 -18.46
N ALA A 13 -15.95 2.05 -19.03
CA ALA A 13 -14.56 2.33 -19.37
C ALA A 13 -13.74 2.59 -18.12
N LEU A 14 -12.47 2.16 -18.13
CA LEU A 14 -11.51 2.44 -17.07
C LEU A 14 -11.29 3.94 -16.95
N PRO A 15 -11.50 4.55 -15.78
CA PRO A 15 -11.12 5.95 -15.55
C PRO A 15 -9.62 6.13 -15.52
N THR A 16 -9.15 7.27 -16.01
CA THR A 16 -7.76 7.69 -15.80
C THR A 16 -7.70 8.57 -14.55
N PRO A 17 -6.86 8.25 -13.55
CA PRO A 17 -6.64 9.13 -12.42
C PRO A 17 -6.20 10.52 -12.89
N VAL A 18 -6.81 11.56 -12.34
CA VAL A 18 -6.45 12.95 -12.66
C VAL A 18 -5.17 13.35 -11.93
N THR A 19 -4.35 14.20 -12.56
CA THR A 19 -3.11 14.69 -11.95
C THR A 19 -3.34 16.06 -11.32
N ALA A 20 -2.82 16.27 -10.11
CA ALA A 20 -2.82 17.55 -9.42
C ALA A 20 -1.86 18.53 -10.11
N ILE A 21 -2.11 19.82 -9.91
CA ILE A 21 -1.29 20.91 -10.44
C ILE A 21 -0.63 21.63 -9.25
N PRO A 22 0.70 21.75 -9.20
CA PRO A 22 1.39 22.46 -8.13
C PRO A 22 1.23 23.98 -8.22
N ASP A 23 1.39 24.66 -7.09
CA ASP A 23 1.50 26.12 -6.99
C ASP A 23 2.90 26.50 -6.47
N PRO A 24 3.89 26.69 -7.34
CA PRO A 24 5.28 26.97 -6.94
C PRO A 24 5.46 28.38 -6.31
N SER A 25 4.40 29.19 -6.29
CA SER A 25 4.46 30.54 -5.71
C SER A 25 4.35 30.57 -4.18
N VAL A 26 3.89 29.47 -3.57
CA VAL A 26 3.63 29.42 -2.12
C VAL A 26 4.91 29.11 -1.32
N TYR A 27 5.69 28.15 -1.80
CA TYR A 27 7.00 27.79 -1.24
C TYR A 27 8.03 27.79 -2.37
N PRO A 28 8.77 28.89 -2.59
CA PRO A 28 9.78 28.95 -3.66
C PRO A 28 10.81 27.83 -3.53
N GLY A 29 11.03 27.10 -4.61
CA GLY A 29 11.94 25.93 -4.65
C GLY A 29 11.29 24.59 -4.35
N ALA A 30 9.97 24.56 -4.18
CA ALA A 30 9.20 23.31 -4.03
C ALA A 30 7.86 23.38 -4.77
N ASP A 31 7.35 22.24 -5.15
CA ASP A 31 5.98 22.08 -5.63
C ASP A 31 5.00 22.06 -4.45
N TYR A 32 4.11 23.06 -4.38
CA TYR A 32 3.11 23.11 -3.33
C TYR A 32 1.76 22.61 -3.82
N TYR A 33 1.13 21.77 -3.01
CA TYR A 33 -0.22 21.28 -3.23
C TYR A 33 -1.11 21.55 -2.00
N GLU A 34 -2.39 21.80 -2.23
CA GLU A 34 -3.40 21.90 -1.18
C GLU A 34 -4.49 20.85 -1.44
N TYR A 35 -4.55 19.85 -0.59
CA TYR A 35 -5.48 18.72 -0.68
C TYR A 35 -6.56 18.86 0.39
N THR A 36 -7.79 18.60 0.01
CA THR A 36 -8.93 18.57 0.93
C THR A 36 -9.61 17.22 0.88
N MET A 37 -9.67 16.53 2.01
CA MET A 37 -10.49 15.33 2.19
C MET A 37 -11.95 15.75 2.27
N ARG A 38 -12.80 15.12 1.47
CA ARG A 38 -14.24 15.46 1.41
C ARG A 38 -15.07 14.21 1.17
N GLN A 39 -16.30 14.27 1.66
CA GLN A 39 -17.35 13.37 1.24
C GLN A 39 -17.86 13.77 -0.14
N GLY A 40 -18.11 12.78 -0.98
CA GLY A 40 -18.61 12.94 -2.33
C GLY A 40 -19.56 11.80 -2.73
N SER A 41 -19.85 11.75 -4.02
CA SER A 41 -20.64 10.67 -4.59
C SER A 41 -19.90 10.08 -5.79
N TRP A 42 -19.90 8.75 -5.91
CA TRP A 42 -19.25 8.03 -7.00
C TRP A 42 -20.09 6.85 -7.45
N GLN A 43 -20.19 6.63 -8.75
CA GLN A 43 -20.84 5.47 -9.32
C GLN A 43 -19.80 4.44 -9.75
N PHE A 44 -19.69 3.34 -9.00
CA PHE A 44 -18.72 2.28 -9.27
C PHE A 44 -19.05 1.45 -10.50
N HIS A 45 -20.34 1.31 -10.81
CA HIS A 45 -20.81 0.55 -11.97
C HIS A 45 -22.17 1.10 -12.46
N ARG A 46 -22.44 1.02 -13.76
CA ARG A 46 -23.71 1.52 -14.33
C ARG A 46 -24.95 0.79 -13.82
N ASP A 47 -24.79 -0.47 -13.40
CA ASP A 47 -25.87 -1.29 -12.83
C ASP A 47 -26.12 -1.00 -11.34
N LEU A 48 -25.31 -0.15 -10.73
CA LEU A 48 -25.43 0.29 -9.34
C LEU A 48 -25.85 1.76 -9.26
N GLY A 49 -26.53 2.12 -8.19
CA GLY A 49 -26.71 3.52 -7.81
C GLY A 49 -25.37 4.20 -7.42
N PRO A 50 -25.36 5.53 -7.26
CA PRO A 50 -24.20 6.24 -6.76
C PRO A 50 -24.00 5.98 -5.28
N ALA A 51 -22.77 5.63 -4.88
CA ALA A 51 -22.36 5.50 -3.48
C ALA A 51 -21.94 6.85 -2.89
N THR A 52 -22.19 7.04 -1.60
CA THR A 52 -21.46 8.04 -0.81
C THR A 52 -20.06 7.52 -0.54
N VAL A 53 -19.05 8.32 -0.81
CA VAL A 53 -17.63 7.97 -0.72
C VAL A 53 -16.82 9.13 -0.15
N TRP A 54 -15.59 8.84 0.22
CA TRP A 54 -14.61 9.86 0.54
C TRP A 54 -13.54 9.94 -0.55
N GLY A 55 -12.80 11.05 -0.59
CA GLY A 55 -11.69 11.23 -1.51
C GLY A 55 -10.94 12.52 -1.23
N TYR A 56 -9.87 12.71 -1.98
CA TYR A 56 -9.08 13.94 -1.95
C TYR A 56 -9.41 14.81 -3.16
N TRP A 57 -9.45 16.11 -2.95
CA TRP A 57 -9.52 17.13 -4.00
C TRP A 57 -8.35 18.08 -3.87
N ALA A 58 -7.56 18.21 -4.91
CA ALA A 58 -6.51 19.19 -4.99
C ALA A 58 -7.06 20.55 -5.41
N LYS A 59 -6.54 21.62 -4.83
CA LYS A 59 -6.77 22.99 -5.29
C LYS A 59 -6.18 23.16 -6.68
N ASN A 60 -6.91 23.80 -7.58
CA ASN A 60 -6.39 24.20 -8.89
C ASN A 60 -5.86 25.64 -8.79
N PRO A 61 -4.54 25.89 -8.88
CA PRO A 61 -3.98 27.23 -8.77
C PRO A 61 -4.44 28.17 -9.89
N HIS A 62 -4.75 27.61 -11.07
CA HIS A 62 -5.20 28.38 -12.23
C HIS A 62 -6.71 28.62 -12.24
N SER A 63 -7.47 27.91 -11.40
CA SER A 63 -8.92 28.05 -11.31
C SER A 63 -9.42 27.71 -9.90
N PRO A 64 -9.30 28.61 -8.93
CA PRO A 64 -9.57 28.32 -7.52
C PRO A 64 -11.01 27.85 -7.22
N ARG A 65 -11.95 28.08 -8.14
CA ARG A 65 -13.36 27.62 -8.01
C ARG A 65 -13.56 26.18 -8.52
N LYS A 66 -12.57 25.56 -9.18
CA LYS A 66 -12.66 24.23 -9.78
C LYS A 66 -11.56 23.34 -9.20
N ALA A 67 -11.88 22.61 -8.13
CA ALA A 67 -10.96 21.62 -7.57
C ALA A 67 -10.72 20.46 -8.55
N ILE A 68 -9.55 19.85 -8.43
CA ILE A 68 -9.14 18.66 -9.20
C ILE A 68 -9.42 17.44 -8.33
N GLY A 69 -10.21 16.49 -8.82
CA GLY A 69 -10.57 15.26 -8.14
C GLY A 69 -11.66 14.52 -8.90
N MET A 70 -11.78 13.23 -8.67
CA MET A 70 -12.78 12.38 -9.34
C MET A 70 -14.03 12.16 -8.47
N GLY A 71 -13.94 12.34 -7.17
CA GLY A 71 -15.02 12.04 -6.22
C GLY A 71 -14.71 10.84 -5.33
N TYR A 72 -13.99 9.86 -5.85
CA TYR A 72 -13.45 8.70 -5.18
C TYR A 72 -11.95 8.65 -5.46
N LEU A 73 -11.14 8.25 -4.48
CA LEU A 73 -9.68 8.33 -4.51
C LEU A 73 -9.18 9.79 -4.59
N GLY A 74 -7.90 9.97 -4.75
CA GLY A 74 -7.23 11.26 -4.83
C GLY A 74 -6.56 11.50 -6.19
N PRO A 75 -6.32 12.77 -6.56
CA PRO A 75 -5.50 13.10 -7.71
C PRO A 75 -4.08 12.56 -7.55
N THR A 76 -3.48 12.17 -8.66
CA THR A 76 -2.07 11.78 -8.71
C THR A 76 -1.20 13.00 -8.45
N ILE A 77 -0.26 12.90 -7.52
CA ILE A 77 0.90 13.80 -7.41
C ILE A 77 1.98 13.23 -8.32
N SER A 78 2.49 14.03 -9.24
CA SER A 78 3.58 13.62 -10.13
C SER A 78 4.68 14.65 -10.05
N VAL A 79 5.85 14.23 -9.60
CA VAL A 79 6.98 15.11 -9.28
C VAL A 79 8.26 14.60 -9.91
N ASP A 80 9.21 15.50 -10.10
CA ASP A 80 10.54 15.12 -10.51
C ASP A 80 11.38 14.71 -9.28
N LYS A 81 12.23 13.72 -9.47
CA LYS A 81 13.19 13.27 -8.47
C LYS A 81 14.05 14.44 -8.01
N ASP A 82 14.38 14.49 -6.73
CA ASP A 82 15.16 15.53 -6.06
C ASP A 82 14.51 16.94 -6.12
N HIS A 83 13.25 17.04 -6.57
CA HIS A 83 12.50 18.29 -6.50
C HIS A 83 11.50 18.23 -5.33
N PRO A 84 11.70 19.05 -4.30
CA PRO A 84 10.89 18.95 -3.08
C PRO A 84 9.40 19.24 -3.31
N THR A 85 8.58 18.59 -2.52
CA THR A 85 7.13 18.79 -2.52
C THR A 85 6.64 19.17 -1.13
N VAL A 86 5.73 20.14 -1.06
CA VAL A 86 5.03 20.54 0.16
C VAL A 86 3.53 20.33 -0.06
N VAL A 87 2.89 19.57 0.82
CA VAL A 87 1.47 19.30 0.71
C VAL A 87 0.74 19.74 1.98
N LYS A 88 -0.27 20.59 1.82
CA LYS A 88 -1.21 20.90 2.88
C LYS A 88 -2.44 20.00 2.77
N TYR A 89 -2.67 19.20 3.78
CA TYR A 89 -3.86 18.37 3.91
C TYR A 89 -4.89 19.07 4.81
N ARG A 90 -6.14 19.12 4.35
CA ARG A 90 -7.27 19.66 5.10
C ARG A 90 -8.32 18.58 5.29
N ASN A 91 -8.70 18.32 6.52
CA ASN A 91 -9.83 17.47 6.85
C ASN A 91 -11.13 18.25 6.80
N HIS A 92 -11.95 17.99 5.79
CA HIS A 92 -13.27 18.58 5.60
C HIS A 92 -14.33 17.48 5.41
N LEU A 93 -14.11 16.36 6.09
CA LEU A 93 -15.07 15.26 6.16
C LEU A 93 -16.19 15.59 7.16
N PRO A 94 -17.32 14.88 7.11
CA PRO A 94 -18.29 14.88 8.20
C PRO A 94 -17.65 14.38 9.51
N THR A 95 -18.18 14.79 10.65
CA THR A 95 -17.76 14.30 11.97
C THR A 95 -18.33 12.92 12.31
N THR A 96 -19.19 12.37 11.44
CA THR A 96 -19.72 10.99 11.52
C THR A 96 -19.15 10.20 10.35
N HIS A 97 -18.57 9.04 10.65
CA HIS A 97 -17.93 8.18 9.65
C HIS A 97 -18.98 7.51 8.75
N LEU A 98 -18.60 7.19 7.48
CA LEU A 98 -19.46 6.42 6.56
C LEU A 98 -19.87 5.05 7.15
N PHE A 99 -18.95 4.45 7.90
CA PHE A 99 -19.12 3.15 8.55
C PHE A 99 -19.27 3.31 10.07
N GLN A 100 -20.05 4.31 10.53
CA GLN A 100 -20.23 4.62 11.95
C GLN A 100 -20.74 3.41 12.75
N SER A 101 -21.61 2.59 12.16
CA SER A 101 -22.11 1.38 12.83
C SER A 101 -21.01 0.36 13.16
N VAL A 102 -19.96 0.30 12.32
CA VAL A 102 -18.78 -0.55 12.57
C VAL A 102 -17.99 0.02 13.74
N ILE A 103 -17.71 1.33 13.73
CA ILE A 103 -17.01 2.02 14.83
C ILE A 103 -17.75 1.85 16.16
N ASP A 104 -19.08 2.01 16.14
CA ASP A 104 -19.90 1.84 17.34
C ASP A 104 -19.88 0.40 17.85
N GLY A 105 -19.88 -0.57 16.92
CA GLY A 105 -19.74 -1.98 17.26
C GLY A 105 -18.39 -2.30 17.90
N ILE A 106 -17.29 -1.77 17.32
CA ILE A 106 -15.95 -1.89 17.90
C ILE A 106 -15.93 -1.33 19.33
N ARG A 107 -16.47 -0.14 19.55
CA ARG A 107 -16.50 0.52 20.86
C ARG A 107 -17.36 -0.20 21.89
N THR A 108 -18.41 -0.86 21.45
CA THR A 108 -19.33 -1.59 22.35
C THR A 108 -18.92 -3.04 22.59
N GLY A 109 -17.87 -3.49 21.91
CA GLY A 109 -17.40 -4.86 22.02
C GLY A 109 -18.33 -5.87 21.37
N ASP A 110 -18.90 -5.52 20.22
CA ASP A 110 -19.70 -6.47 19.45
C ASP A 110 -18.79 -7.63 18.97
N PRO A 111 -18.97 -8.85 19.48
CA PRO A 111 -18.10 -9.98 19.13
C PRO A 111 -18.23 -10.42 17.67
N GLN A 112 -19.18 -9.88 16.91
CA GLN A 112 -19.28 -10.09 15.46
C GLN A 112 -18.44 -9.10 14.65
N LEU A 113 -18.04 -7.98 15.25
CA LEU A 113 -17.27 -6.92 14.59
C LEU A 113 -15.82 -6.88 15.07
N THR A 114 -15.57 -7.27 16.31
CA THR A 114 -14.21 -7.44 16.84
C THR A 114 -14.20 -8.56 17.86
N PRO A 115 -13.26 -9.47 17.83
CA PRO A 115 -12.93 -10.28 18.97
C PRO A 115 -12.16 -9.42 19.98
N ILE A 116 -12.88 -8.57 20.74
CA ILE A 116 -12.27 -7.75 21.80
C ILE A 116 -11.81 -8.66 22.92
N PRO A 117 -10.56 -8.59 23.34
CA PRO A 117 -10.08 -9.30 24.49
C PRO A 117 -10.80 -8.84 25.76
N PRO A 118 -11.22 -9.76 26.65
CA PRO A 118 -11.66 -9.37 27.99
C PRO A 118 -10.48 -8.78 28.79
N PRO A 119 -10.73 -7.89 29.78
CA PRO A 119 -9.68 -7.36 30.64
C PRO A 119 -8.70 -8.43 31.12
N PRO A 120 -7.39 -8.17 31.22
CA PRO A 120 -6.77 -6.84 31.30
C PRO A 120 -6.33 -6.22 29.97
N TYR A 121 -6.61 -6.85 28.84
CA TYR A 121 -6.34 -6.22 27.55
C TYR A 121 -7.45 -5.21 27.28
N GLU A 122 -7.17 -3.93 27.52
CA GLU A 122 -7.98 -2.89 26.93
C GLU A 122 -7.70 -2.93 25.42
N PRO A 123 -8.75 -3.04 24.57
CA PRO A 123 -8.54 -2.86 23.14
C PRO A 123 -7.88 -1.53 22.95
N MET A 124 -7.00 -1.42 21.95
CA MET A 124 -6.41 -0.17 21.59
C MET A 124 -7.53 0.85 21.47
N GLN A 125 -7.66 1.73 22.48
CA GLN A 125 -8.58 2.86 22.47
C GLN A 125 -7.81 4.05 21.90
N PRO A 126 -7.51 4.04 20.58
CA PRO A 126 -6.67 5.07 19.98
C PRO A 126 -7.41 6.39 19.85
N PHE A 127 -8.73 6.36 20.14
CA PHE A 127 -9.58 7.52 19.93
C PHE A 127 -10.03 8.13 21.24
N PRO A 128 -10.03 9.43 21.37
CA PRO A 128 -10.90 10.09 22.32
C PRO A 128 -12.32 9.53 22.10
N PRO A 129 -13.07 9.22 23.18
CA PRO A 129 -14.37 8.55 23.08
C PRO A 129 -15.40 9.26 22.19
N ASN A 130 -15.16 10.53 21.85
CA ASN A 130 -16.08 11.37 21.08
C ASN A 130 -15.57 11.71 19.66
N VAL A 131 -14.49 11.11 19.18
CA VAL A 131 -13.97 11.36 17.83
C VAL A 131 -14.26 10.16 16.94
N ASN A 132 -15.02 10.36 15.87
CA ASN A 132 -15.42 9.31 14.94
C ASN A 132 -14.66 9.36 13.60
N VAL A 133 -13.87 10.41 13.38
CA VAL A 133 -13.14 10.60 12.12
C VAL A 133 -11.76 11.14 12.45
N TRP A 134 -10.76 10.31 12.30
CA TRP A 134 -9.36 10.64 12.39
C TRP A 134 -8.70 10.52 11.04
N ASN A 135 -7.76 11.39 10.73
CA ASN A 135 -7.01 11.31 9.49
C ASN A 135 -5.57 11.77 9.71
N VAL A 136 -4.66 11.04 9.13
CA VAL A 136 -3.29 11.47 8.84
C VAL A 136 -2.90 10.86 7.50
N VAL A 137 -2.08 11.54 6.72
CA VAL A 137 -1.68 11.03 5.40
C VAL A 137 -0.24 10.55 5.44
N HIS A 138 -0.06 9.29 5.07
CA HIS A 138 1.24 8.67 4.86
C HIS A 138 1.60 8.67 3.36
N GLN A 139 2.83 9.05 3.04
CA GLN A 139 3.43 8.84 1.71
C GLN A 139 4.13 7.49 1.71
N HIS A 140 3.44 6.46 1.29
CA HIS A 140 3.93 5.09 1.28
C HIS A 140 5.08 4.89 0.29
N GLY A 141 6.24 4.50 0.80
CA GLY A 141 7.49 4.34 0.06
C GLY A 141 8.37 5.58 0.04
N GLY A 142 7.99 6.66 0.75
CA GLY A 142 8.73 7.91 0.82
C GLY A 142 9.91 7.89 1.80
N PHE A 143 11.03 8.51 1.42
CA PHE A 143 12.13 8.82 2.33
C PHE A 143 11.86 10.16 2.98
N THR A 144 11.05 10.15 4.03
CA THR A 144 10.50 11.34 4.64
C THR A 144 11.06 11.59 6.04
N ALA A 145 11.06 12.86 6.47
CA ALA A 145 11.29 13.18 7.87
C ALA A 145 10.10 12.72 8.73
N PRO A 146 10.30 12.29 9.99
CA PRO A 146 9.25 11.63 10.80
C PRO A 146 8.00 12.49 11.00
N GLN A 147 8.13 13.82 11.06
CA GLN A 147 7.00 14.74 11.17
C GLN A 147 6.14 14.83 9.90
N SER A 148 6.62 14.32 8.76
CA SER A 148 5.90 14.26 7.47
C SER A 148 5.56 12.84 7.04
N ASP A 149 5.93 11.83 7.83
CA ASP A 149 5.79 10.42 7.48
C ASP A 149 4.36 9.89 7.62
N GLY A 150 3.51 10.56 8.40
CA GLY A 150 2.13 10.13 8.62
C GLY A 150 2.01 9.12 9.77
N MET A 151 2.76 9.30 10.85
CA MET A 151 2.62 8.52 12.07
C MET A 151 1.15 8.50 12.54
N PRO A 152 0.55 7.35 12.89
CA PRO A 152 -0.87 7.27 13.28
C PRO A 152 -1.29 8.24 14.39
N LEU A 153 -0.40 8.49 15.36
CA LEU A 153 -0.63 9.45 16.45
C LEU A 153 -0.49 10.92 16.06
N HIS A 154 -0.19 11.24 14.81
CA HIS A 154 -0.24 12.60 14.25
C HIS A 154 -1.62 12.98 13.71
N SER A 155 -2.62 12.13 13.90
CA SER A 155 -3.98 12.30 13.37
C SER A 155 -4.69 13.56 13.87
N PHE A 156 -5.58 14.07 13.05
CA PHE A 156 -6.44 15.23 13.33
C PHE A 156 -7.85 15.03 12.76
N SER A 157 -8.84 15.62 13.43
CA SER A 157 -10.25 15.47 13.09
C SER A 157 -10.80 16.63 12.24
N PRO A 158 -11.99 16.49 11.63
CA PRO A 158 -12.65 17.58 10.89
C PRO A 158 -12.95 18.81 11.73
N ASP A 159 -13.23 18.64 13.01
CA ASP A 159 -13.53 19.70 13.98
C ASP A 159 -12.30 20.21 14.73
N GLY A 160 -11.10 19.74 14.34
CA GLY A 160 -9.83 20.27 14.82
C GLY A 160 -9.36 19.71 16.16
N ILE A 161 -9.83 18.52 16.54
CA ILE A 161 -9.26 17.75 17.64
C ILE A 161 -7.99 17.07 17.13
N HIS A 162 -6.95 17.05 17.94
CA HIS A 162 -5.65 16.49 17.61
C HIS A 162 -5.38 15.24 18.45
N ALA A 163 -4.70 14.25 17.84
CA ALA A 163 -4.11 13.15 18.57
C ALA A 163 -2.90 13.63 19.39
N GLU A 164 -2.40 12.78 20.28
CA GLU A 164 -1.41 13.13 21.30
C GLU A 164 -0.11 13.72 20.71
N SER A 165 0.34 13.18 19.59
CA SER A 165 1.59 13.58 18.93
C SER A 165 1.36 14.36 17.63
N TYR A 166 0.18 14.97 17.47
CA TYR A 166 -0.09 15.77 16.27
C TYR A 166 1.03 16.77 16.00
N THR A 167 1.47 16.79 14.74
CA THR A 167 2.49 17.71 14.25
C THR A 167 2.14 18.26 12.88
N THR A 168 2.70 19.41 12.55
CA THR A 168 2.57 20.08 11.26
C THR A 168 3.75 20.98 11.01
N LEU A 169 4.25 20.99 9.81
CA LEU A 169 5.20 22.00 9.36
C LEU A 169 4.47 23.34 9.17
N ASP A 170 5.19 24.45 9.33
CA ASP A 170 4.67 25.82 9.18
C ASP A 170 3.31 26.06 9.90
N PRO A 171 3.26 25.99 11.25
CA PRO A 171 2.01 26.13 12.02
C PRO A 171 1.27 27.44 11.79
N SER A 172 1.96 28.47 11.29
CA SER A 172 1.35 29.78 10.98
C SER A 172 0.38 29.73 9.78
N ARG A 173 0.46 28.69 8.96
CA ARG A 173 -0.33 28.52 7.72
C ARG A 173 -1.42 27.45 7.81
N VAL A 174 -1.62 26.85 8.98
CA VAL A 174 -2.63 25.78 9.17
C VAL A 174 -3.72 26.20 10.14
N LYS A 175 -4.89 25.63 9.94
CA LYS A 175 -6.00 25.62 10.90
C LYS A 175 -5.96 24.32 11.71
N PRO A 176 -6.71 24.21 12.82
CA PRO A 176 -6.70 22.99 13.63
C PRO A 176 -7.06 21.69 12.87
N ASN A 177 -7.83 21.78 11.78
CA ASN A 177 -8.17 20.65 10.92
C ASN A 177 -7.29 20.53 9.67
N GLU A 178 -6.05 21.03 9.73
CA GLU A 178 -5.10 21.01 8.62
C GLU A 178 -3.72 20.55 9.10
N ALA A 179 -2.93 19.94 8.23
CA ALA A 179 -1.52 19.63 8.44
C ALA A 179 -0.72 19.94 7.18
N ILE A 180 0.54 20.37 7.33
CA ILE A 180 1.51 20.53 6.24
C ILE A 180 2.60 19.49 6.41
N CYS A 181 2.85 18.73 5.35
CA CYS A 181 3.94 17.78 5.21
C CYS A 181 4.87 18.21 4.07
N ALA A 182 6.13 17.78 4.13
CA ALA A 182 7.11 18.07 3.09
C ALA A 182 7.92 16.82 2.75
N TYR A 183 8.18 16.61 1.46
CA TYR A 183 8.81 15.41 0.91
C TYR A 183 10.00 15.82 0.06
N THR A 184 11.14 15.14 0.24
CA THR A 184 12.39 15.44 -0.49
C THR A 184 12.40 14.88 -1.89
N ASN A 185 11.66 13.79 -2.13
CA ASN A 185 11.60 13.05 -3.39
C ASN A 185 12.96 12.51 -3.86
N HIS A 186 13.78 12.04 -2.91
CA HIS A 186 15.10 11.44 -3.20
C HIS A 186 15.01 9.99 -3.67
N GLU A 187 13.82 9.44 -3.69
CA GLU A 187 13.56 8.09 -4.17
C GLU A 187 13.91 7.96 -5.65
N ARG A 188 14.23 6.75 -6.05
CA ARG A 188 14.38 6.41 -7.47
C ARG A 188 13.03 6.55 -8.17
N SER A 189 13.07 6.77 -9.50
CA SER A 189 11.84 6.77 -10.31
C SER A 189 10.99 5.53 -10.03
N SER A 190 9.81 5.76 -9.47
CA SER A 190 8.93 4.70 -8.95
C SER A 190 7.48 5.15 -8.89
N LEU A 191 6.60 4.19 -8.64
CA LEU A 191 5.23 4.43 -8.24
C LEU A 191 5.14 4.32 -6.72
N LEU A 192 5.01 5.44 -6.06
CA LEU A 192 4.57 5.53 -4.67
C LEU A 192 3.06 5.76 -4.62
N TRP A 193 2.51 5.81 -3.44
CA TRP A 193 1.13 6.21 -3.23
C TRP A 193 0.98 6.94 -1.89
N TYR A 194 -0.14 7.57 -1.66
CA TYR A 194 -0.48 8.17 -0.39
C TYR A 194 -1.85 7.67 0.06
N HIS A 195 -1.99 7.44 1.33
CA HIS A 195 -3.24 6.96 1.91
C HIS A 195 -3.40 7.45 3.36
N ASP A 196 -4.60 7.32 3.85
CA ASP A 196 -4.87 7.57 5.26
C ASP A 196 -4.17 6.52 6.13
N HIS A 197 -3.61 6.96 7.24
CA HIS A 197 -2.92 6.13 8.23
C HIS A 197 -3.38 6.47 9.66
N GLY A 198 -4.65 6.86 9.80
CA GLY A 198 -5.25 7.24 11.08
C GLY A 198 -5.38 6.05 12.00
N MET A 199 -4.92 6.20 13.24
CA MET A 199 -4.89 5.14 14.25
C MET A 199 -6.22 4.40 14.38
N GLY A 200 -6.22 3.07 14.12
CA GLY A 200 -7.38 2.20 14.17
C GLY A 200 -8.48 2.51 13.14
N MET A 201 -8.18 3.35 12.13
CA MET A 201 -9.12 3.76 11.09
C MET A 201 -8.57 3.64 9.68
N THR A 202 -7.36 3.15 9.50
CA THR A 202 -6.74 3.02 8.18
C THR A 202 -7.63 2.21 7.24
N SER A 203 -8.11 1.05 7.70
CA SER A 203 -8.98 0.16 6.92
C SER A 203 -10.27 0.84 6.46
N LEU A 204 -10.96 1.51 7.38
CA LEU A 204 -12.21 2.22 7.11
C LEU A 204 -12.02 3.40 6.17
N ASN A 205 -10.98 4.20 6.39
CA ASN A 205 -10.67 5.40 5.64
C ASN A 205 -10.23 5.08 4.20
N VAL A 206 -9.36 4.09 4.03
CA VAL A 206 -8.93 3.61 2.70
C VAL A 206 -10.08 2.95 1.95
N TYR A 207 -10.92 2.17 2.64
CA TYR A 207 -12.12 1.59 2.03
C TYR A 207 -13.09 2.66 1.54
N ALA A 208 -13.26 3.74 2.30
CA ALA A 208 -14.08 4.89 1.92
C ALA A 208 -13.55 5.65 0.69
N GLY A 209 -12.22 5.56 0.39
CA GLY A 209 -11.58 6.15 -0.79
C GLY A 209 -10.41 7.10 -0.51
N LEU A 210 -9.89 7.13 0.72
CA LEU A 210 -8.77 8.01 1.08
C LEU A 210 -7.41 7.39 0.68
N ALA A 211 -7.17 7.30 -0.62
CA ALA A 211 -5.92 6.87 -1.25
C ALA A 211 -5.70 7.58 -2.58
N GLY A 212 -4.45 7.70 -3.03
CA GLY A 212 -4.10 8.25 -4.33
C GLY A 212 -2.66 7.94 -4.72
N LEU A 213 -2.31 8.14 -5.98
CA LEU A 213 -0.98 7.83 -6.51
C LEU A 213 -0.01 8.99 -6.29
N TYR A 214 1.24 8.63 -6.03
CA TYR A 214 2.37 9.53 -6.01
C TYR A 214 3.46 8.98 -6.94
N VAL A 215 3.85 9.72 -7.95
CA VAL A 215 4.76 9.26 -9.00
C VAL A 215 6.03 10.08 -8.96
N ILE A 216 7.14 9.45 -8.63
CA ILE A 216 8.47 10.03 -8.80
C ILE A 216 8.94 9.77 -10.23
N ARG A 217 9.36 10.83 -10.92
CA ARG A 217 9.91 10.76 -12.27
C ARG A 217 11.36 11.22 -12.26
N ASP A 218 12.21 10.45 -12.87
CA ASP A 218 13.58 10.91 -13.15
C ASP A 218 13.60 11.44 -14.59
N PRO A 219 13.98 12.71 -14.85
CA PRO A 219 14.08 13.23 -16.19
C PRO A 219 15.00 12.41 -17.11
N GLU A 220 15.97 11.70 -16.55
CA GLU A 220 16.84 10.79 -17.31
C GLU A 220 16.09 9.58 -17.89
N ASP A 221 14.95 9.21 -17.30
CA ASP A 221 14.14 8.07 -17.76
C ASP A 221 13.50 8.28 -19.14
N GLU A 222 13.37 9.53 -19.61
CA GLU A 222 12.86 9.82 -20.95
C GLU A 222 13.71 9.16 -22.04
N GLN A 223 15.01 8.96 -21.78
CA GLN A 223 15.96 8.33 -22.71
C GLN A 223 15.83 6.81 -22.74
N LEU A 224 15.14 6.18 -21.78
CA LEU A 224 14.97 4.74 -21.71
C LEU A 224 14.04 4.20 -22.82
N GLY A 225 13.24 5.07 -23.44
CA GLY A 225 12.31 4.67 -24.49
C GLY A 225 11.15 3.82 -23.99
N LEU A 226 10.71 4.05 -22.76
CA LEU A 226 9.54 3.39 -22.18
C LEU A 226 8.24 3.89 -22.84
N PRO A 227 7.17 3.08 -22.89
CA PRO A 227 5.85 3.59 -23.23
C PRO A 227 5.46 4.71 -22.24
N HIS A 228 5.02 5.85 -22.76
CA HIS A 228 4.73 7.07 -21.99
C HIS A 228 3.43 7.74 -22.46
N GLY A 229 2.98 8.76 -21.74
CA GLY A 229 1.76 9.49 -22.06
C GLY A 229 0.53 8.60 -22.03
N ALA A 230 -0.22 8.54 -23.12
CA ALA A 230 -1.44 7.71 -23.24
C ALA A 230 -1.16 6.18 -23.16
N PHE A 231 0.09 5.77 -23.24
CA PHE A 231 0.54 4.38 -23.21
C PHE A 231 1.17 3.98 -21.86
N GLU A 232 1.20 4.89 -20.91
CA GLU A 232 1.51 4.65 -19.50
C GLU A 232 0.20 4.74 -18.71
N VAL A 233 -0.25 3.63 -18.15
CA VAL A 233 -1.57 3.51 -17.53
C VAL A 233 -1.42 3.07 -16.08
N PRO A 234 -1.74 3.93 -15.11
CA PRO A 234 -1.82 3.54 -13.72
C PRO A 234 -3.09 2.74 -13.45
N LEU A 235 -2.96 1.67 -12.65
CA LEU A 235 -4.03 0.80 -12.23
C LEU A 235 -4.03 0.66 -10.71
N ILE A 236 -5.02 1.24 -10.05
CA ILE A 236 -5.27 1.07 -8.61
C ILE A 236 -6.26 -0.08 -8.47
N LEU A 237 -5.77 -1.23 -8.03
CA LEU A 237 -6.58 -2.42 -7.79
C LEU A 237 -7.14 -2.38 -6.37
N GLN A 238 -8.42 -2.62 -6.25
CA GLN A 238 -9.16 -2.75 -5.01
C GLN A 238 -10.23 -3.83 -5.17
N ASP A 239 -10.81 -4.26 -4.07
CA ASP A 239 -12.06 -5.00 -4.05
C ASP A 239 -13.05 -4.33 -3.10
N ARG A 240 -14.33 -4.45 -3.40
CA ARG A 240 -15.43 -3.84 -2.65
C ARG A 240 -16.64 -4.75 -2.68
N THR A 241 -17.51 -4.56 -1.71
CA THR A 241 -18.86 -5.14 -1.70
C THR A 241 -19.87 -4.02 -1.73
N PHE A 242 -20.97 -4.22 -2.45
CA PHE A 242 -22.00 -3.21 -2.64
C PHE A 242 -23.36 -3.71 -2.18
N TYR A 243 -24.13 -2.83 -1.54
CA TYR A 243 -25.55 -3.04 -1.34
C TYR A 243 -26.32 -2.86 -2.66
N PRO A 244 -27.56 -3.37 -2.75
CA PRO A 244 -28.37 -3.23 -3.99
C PRO A 244 -28.62 -1.80 -4.44
N ASP A 245 -28.56 -0.83 -3.56
CA ASP A 245 -28.68 0.60 -3.86
C ASP A 245 -27.37 1.23 -4.38
N GLY A 246 -26.28 0.47 -4.38
CA GLY A 246 -24.94 0.89 -4.82
C GLY A 246 -24.06 1.44 -3.70
N SER A 247 -24.55 1.56 -2.49
CA SER A 247 -23.72 1.99 -1.35
C SER A 247 -22.67 0.93 -0.99
N LEU A 248 -21.53 1.39 -0.44
CA LEU A 248 -20.45 0.52 0.00
C LEU A 248 -20.88 -0.29 1.24
N ALA A 249 -20.63 -1.59 1.20
CA ALA A 249 -20.78 -2.48 2.33
C ALA A 249 -19.38 -2.82 2.87
N TYR A 250 -19.13 -2.47 4.11
CA TYR A 250 -17.89 -2.81 4.80
C TYR A 250 -18.15 -3.73 5.97
N THR A 251 -17.35 -4.76 6.11
CA THR A 251 -17.40 -5.69 7.22
C THR A 251 -15.96 -6.00 7.66
N MET A 252 -15.68 -5.88 8.94
CA MET A 252 -14.34 -6.18 9.50
C MET A 252 -14.04 -7.69 9.64
N THR A 253 -14.80 -8.55 8.99
CA THR A 253 -14.54 -9.98 9.11
C THR A 253 -13.55 -10.43 8.04
N LEU A 254 -12.32 -10.65 8.43
CA LEU A 254 -11.21 -11.21 7.66
C LEU A 254 -11.55 -12.48 6.85
N GLN A 255 -12.60 -13.20 7.23
CA GLN A 255 -12.94 -14.49 6.63
C GLN A 255 -13.82 -14.41 5.38
N GLU A 256 -14.44 -13.27 5.13
CA GLU A 256 -15.47 -13.21 4.09
C GLU A 256 -15.05 -12.37 2.88
N GLY A 257 -14.18 -11.37 3.06
CA GLY A 257 -13.61 -10.54 2.00
C GLY A 257 -14.63 -9.91 1.04
N GLU A 258 -14.20 -9.00 0.26
CA GLU A 258 -15.00 -8.35 -0.76
C GLU A 258 -15.19 -9.26 -1.99
N ASP A 259 -16.29 -9.06 -2.72
CA ASP A 259 -16.71 -9.94 -3.83
C ASP A 259 -16.58 -9.33 -5.22
N THR A 260 -16.20 -8.05 -5.32
CA THR A 260 -16.19 -7.30 -6.58
C THR A 260 -14.88 -6.56 -6.80
N PRO A 261 -14.15 -6.83 -7.90
CA PRO A 261 -12.92 -6.10 -8.21
C PRO A 261 -13.25 -4.69 -8.67
N VAL A 262 -12.45 -3.74 -8.21
CA VAL A 262 -12.55 -2.33 -8.57
C VAL A 262 -11.20 -1.85 -9.07
N VAL A 263 -11.16 -1.27 -10.27
CA VAL A 263 -9.94 -0.69 -10.84
C VAL A 263 -10.17 0.79 -11.11
N ASN A 264 -9.33 1.65 -10.52
CA ASN A 264 -9.48 3.12 -10.62
C ASN A 264 -10.90 3.59 -10.28
N GLY A 265 -11.56 2.94 -9.32
CA GLY A 265 -12.93 3.26 -8.90
C GLY A 265 -14.05 2.72 -9.80
N LYS A 266 -13.78 1.80 -10.72
CA LYS A 266 -14.82 1.11 -11.52
C LYS A 266 -14.76 -0.40 -11.33
N ALA A 267 -15.95 -1.00 -11.13
CA ALA A 267 -16.10 -2.45 -11.06
C ALA A 267 -16.04 -3.07 -12.47
N TYR A 268 -15.21 -4.09 -12.65
CA TYR A 268 -15.02 -4.80 -13.93
C TYR A 268 -14.86 -3.89 -15.14
N PRO A 269 -13.96 -2.89 -15.15
CA PRO A 269 -13.88 -1.95 -16.26
C PRO A 269 -13.23 -2.58 -17.50
N PHE A 270 -13.33 -1.88 -18.64
CA PHE A 270 -12.52 -2.17 -19.82
C PHE A 270 -11.63 -0.99 -20.21
N LEU A 271 -10.48 -1.29 -20.82
CA LEU A 271 -9.60 -0.32 -21.46
C LEU A 271 -9.49 -0.64 -22.94
N ALA A 272 -9.88 0.32 -23.80
CA ALA A 272 -9.62 0.23 -25.22
C ALA A 272 -8.15 0.57 -25.51
N VAL A 273 -7.41 -0.36 -26.14
CA VAL A 273 -5.98 -0.23 -26.43
C VAL A 273 -5.68 -0.29 -27.93
N GLU A 274 -4.54 0.27 -28.30
CA GLU A 274 -3.92 0.13 -29.62
C GLU A 274 -3.08 -1.15 -29.67
N PRO A 275 -2.82 -1.76 -30.85
CA PRO A 275 -1.93 -2.90 -31.00
C PRO A 275 -0.45 -2.45 -30.89
N ARG A 276 -0.02 -2.13 -29.67
CA ARG A 276 1.33 -1.67 -29.31
C ARG A 276 1.65 -1.99 -27.86
N ARG A 277 2.86 -1.65 -27.41
CA ARG A 277 3.26 -1.79 -26.01
C ARG A 277 2.62 -0.72 -25.13
N TYR A 278 2.18 -1.16 -23.95
CA TYR A 278 1.70 -0.32 -22.85
C TYR A 278 2.52 -0.58 -21.59
N ARG A 279 2.80 0.47 -20.83
CA ARG A 279 3.35 0.41 -19.49
C ARG A 279 2.19 0.48 -18.50
N LEU A 280 2.03 -0.55 -17.69
CA LEU A 280 1.01 -0.60 -16.64
C LEU A 280 1.70 -0.42 -15.30
N ARG A 281 1.35 0.64 -14.58
CA ARG A 281 1.81 0.86 -13.20
C ARG A 281 0.72 0.42 -12.25
N ILE A 282 0.92 -0.71 -11.60
CA ILE A 282 -0.09 -1.38 -10.78
C ILE A 282 0.21 -1.16 -9.31
N LEU A 283 -0.81 -0.70 -8.58
CA LEU A 283 -0.86 -0.65 -7.13
C LEU A 283 -1.96 -1.62 -6.67
N ASN A 284 -1.66 -2.49 -5.71
CA ASN A 284 -2.69 -3.18 -4.97
C ASN A 284 -3.10 -2.35 -3.74
N ALA A 285 -4.22 -1.64 -3.83
CA ALA A 285 -4.80 -0.84 -2.75
C ALA A 285 -6.04 -1.53 -2.14
N SER A 286 -6.09 -2.86 -2.19
CA SER A 286 -7.07 -3.66 -1.45
C SER A 286 -6.75 -3.64 0.04
N ASN A 287 -7.78 -3.75 0.88
CA ASN A 287 -7.57 -3.86 2.31
C ASN A 287 -6.82 -5.14 2.70
N GLU A 288 -7.20 -6.28 2.08
CA GLU A 288 -6.66 -7.59 2.43
C GLU A 288 -6.25 -8.45 1.22
N ARG A 289 -6.89 -8.24 0.05
CA ARG A 289 -6.79 -9.18 -1.06
C ARG A 289 -5.43 -9.19 -1.73
N PHE A 290 -4.82 -10.37 -1.84
CA PHE A 290 -3.74 -10.67 -2.76
C PHE A 290 -4.31 -10.96 -4.14
N TRP A 291 -3.67 -10.45 -5.18
CA TRP A 291 -4.04 -10.69 -6.56
C TRP A 291 -2.94 -11.50 -7.27
N ARG A 292 -3.30 -12.64 -7.89
CA ARG A 292 -2.40 -13.33 -8.81
C ARG A 292 -2.74 -12.91 -10.23
N LEU A 293 -2.07 -11.90 -10.72
CA LEU A 293 -2.38 -11.26 -11.99
C LEU A 293 -1.89 -12.08 -13.17
N ARG A 294 -2.76 -12.25 -14.17
CA ARG A 294 -2.49 -12.92 -15.44
C ARG A 294 -3.33 -12.27 -16.54
N PHE A 295 -2.82 -12.27 -17.78
CA PHE A 295 -3.51 -11.74 -18.94
C PHE A 295 -3.98 -12.90 -19.84
N ASP A 296 -5.25 -13.22 -19.80
CA ASP A 296 -5.84 -14.34 -20.56
C ASP A 296 -6.31 -13.86 -21.93
N VAL A 297 -5.89 -14.61 -22.94
CA VAL A 297 -6.22 -14.35 -24.35
C VAL A 297 -7.13 -15.49 -24.86
N PRO A 298 -8.13 -15.20 -25.71
CA PRO A 298 -8.93 -16.24 -26.34
C PRO A 298 -8.06 -17.25 -27.09
N THR A 299 -8.38 -18.53 -26.94
CA THR A 299 -7.58 -19.64 -27.49
C THR A 299 -7.57 -19.73 -29.02
N ASP A 300 -8.50 -19.04 -29.70
CA ASP A 300 -8.52 -18.88 -31.16
C ASP A 300 -7.57 -17.77 -31.67
N VAL A 301 -7.00 -16.96 -30.74
CA VAL A 301 -6.04 -15.89 -31.06
C VAL A 301 -4.61 -16.33 -30.84
N LEU A 302 -4.33 -16.98 -29.72
CA LEU A 302 -3.00 -17.52 -29.39
C LEU A 302 -3.10 -19.00 -29.05
N LEU A 303 -2.10 -19.77 -29.49
CA LEU A 303 -1.96 -21.18 -29.08
C LEU A 303 -1.73 -21.35 -27.57
N GLN A 304 -1.15 -20.33 -26.94
CA GLN A 304 -1.03 -20.26 -25.48
C GLN A 304 -2.12 -19.32 -24.93
N PRO A 305 -2.88 -19.72 -23.91
CA PRO A 305 -4.00 -18.93 -23.40
C PRO A 305 -3.59 -17.66 -22.65
N ASN A 306 -2.29 -17.42 -22.47
CA ASN A 306 -1.77 -16.33 -21.64
C ASN A 306 -0.83 -15.43 -22.45
N LEU A 307 -1.07 -14.11 -22.37
CA LEU A 307 -0.15 -13.12 -22.91
C LEU A 307 0.99 -12.90 -21.92
N PRO A 308 2.26 -13.17 -22.31
CA PRO A 308 3.39 -12.83 -21.46
C PRO A 308 3.54 -11.31 -21.35
N PHE A 309 4.05 -10.87 -20.20
CA PHE A 309 4.39 -9.47 -19.94
C PHE A 309 5.81 -9.37 -19.37
N TRP A 310 6.33 -8.17 -19.29
CA TRP A 310 7.64 -7.89 -18.73
C TRP A 310 7.50 -7.06 -17.47
N LEU A 311 7.98 -7.60 -16.35
CA LEU A 311 8.16 -6.87 -15.12
C LEU A 311 9.43 -6.02 -15.25
N ILE A 312 9.31 -4.71 -15.06
CA ILE A 312 10.40 -3.73 -15.21
C ILE A 312 10.66 -2.91 -13.94
N GLY A 313 9.79 -2.98 -12.95
CA GLY A 313 9.95 -2.28 -11.67
C GLY A 313 9.06 -2.85 -10.57
N THR A 314 9.42 -2.52 -9.33
CA THR A 314 8.69 -2.82 -8.11
C THR A 314 8.58 -1.56 -7.25
N ASP A 315 8.25 -1.69 -5.96
CA ASP A 315 8.05 -0.56 -5.03
C ASP A 315 9.15 0.49 -5.09
N GLY A 316 10.41 0.07 -4.98
CA GLY A 316 11.59 0.96 -4.94
C GLY A 316 12.19 1.32 -6.31
N GLY A 317 11.44 1.14 -7.41
CA GLY A 317 11.85 1.57 -8.74
C GLY A 317 12.22 0.46 -9.71
N PHE A 318 12.99 0.77 -10.73
CA PHE A 318 13.30 -0.16 -11.80
C PHE A 318 14.15 -1.35 -11.36
N ARG A 319 13.91 -2.47 -12.04
CA ARG A 319 14.68 -3.71 -12.00
C ARG A 319 15.07 -4.15 -13.42
N ALA A 320 15.94 -5.13 -13.52
CA ALA A 320 16.22 -5.79 -14.79
C ALA A 320 14.93 -6.42 -15.36
N PRO A 321 14.60 -6.21 -16.64
CA PRO A 321 13.38 -6.74 -17.23
C PRO A 321 13.28 -8.25 -17.10
N LEU A 322 12.16 -8.73 -16.58
CA LEU A 322 11.86 -10.15 -16.37
C LEU A 322 10.56 -10.51 -17.08
N GLN A 323 10.61 -11.46 -18.01
CA GLN A 323 9.41 -11.96 -18.67
C GLN A 323 8.66 -12.94 -17.76
N MET A 324 7.37 -12.72 -17.58
CA MET A 324 6.51 -13.50 -16.71
C MET A 324 5.17 -13.82 -17.39
N LEU A 325 4.45 -14.80 -16.84
CA LEU A 325 3.08 -15.15 -17.24
C LEU A 325 2.05 -14.77 -16.16
N ASN A 326 2.47 -14.74 -14.91
CA ASN A 326 1.69 -14.31 -13.75
C ASN A 326 2.63 -13.93 -12.60
N PHE A 327 2.13 -13.19 -11.63
CA PHE A 327 2.80 -12.91 -10.36
C PHE A 327 1.75 -12.66 -9.27
N LEU A 328 2.19 -12.78 -8.02
CA LEU A 328 1.37 -12.48 -6.85
C LEU A 328 1.72 -11.09 -6.34
N ILE A 329 0.70 -10.22 -6.22
CA ILE A 329 0.84 -8.89 -5.62
C ILE A 329 0.02 -8.81 -4.34
N GLY A 330 0.68 -8.56 -3.20
CA GLY A 330 0.03 -8.32 -1.91
C GLY A 330 -0.44 -6.87 -1.77
N PRO A 331 -1.30 -6.59 -0.78
CA PRO A 331 -1.66 -5.22 -0.43
C PRO A 331 -0.45 -4.32 -0.28
N ALA A 332 -0.56 -3.08 -0.77
CA ALA A 332 0.45 -2.04 -0.85
C ALA A 332 1.62 -2.26 -1.82
N GLU A 333 1.85 -3.45 -2.33
CA GLU A 333 2.89 -3.65 -3.33
C GLU A 333 2.58 -2.91 -4.64
N ARG A 334 3.62 -2.42 -5.31
CA ARG A 334 3.54 -1.80 -6.65
C ARG A 334 4.40 -2.56 -7.62
N TYR A 335 3.89 -2.70 -8.84
CA TYR A 335 4.58 -3.36 -9.94
C TYR A 335 4.46 -2.54 -11.22
N ASP A 336 5.55 -2.44 -11.95
CA ASP A 336 5.66 -1.73 -13.23
C ASP A 336 5.87 -2.74 -14.35
N LEU A 337 4.91 -2.83 -15.26
CA LEU A 337 4.87 -3.86 -16.30
C LEU A 337 4.88 -3.25 -17.70
N ILE A 338 5.47 -3.95 -18.66
CA ILE A 338 5.20 -3.73 -20.09
C ILE A 338 4.42 -4.92 -20.64
N VAL A 339 3.23 -4.62 -21.18
CA VAL A 339 2.37 -5.56 -21.90
C VAL A 339 2.38 -5.19 -23.38
N ASP A 340 2.67 -6.16 -24.25
CA ASP A 340 2.77 -5.94 -25.69
C ASP A 340 1.54 -6.48 -26.43
N PHE A 341 0.68 -5.58 -26.88
CA PHE A 341 -0.51 -5.91 -27.66
C PHE A 341 -0.26 -5.87 -29.18
N SER A 342 0.99 -5.64 -29.64
CA SER A 342 1.29 -5.42 -31.06
C SER A 342 0.93 -6.58 -31.98
N GLN A 343 0.96 -7.80 -31.43
CA GLN A 343 0.61 -9.03 -32.17
C GLN A 343 -0.87 -9.42 -32.02
N MET A 344 -1.65 -8.65 -31.28
CA MET A 344 -3.05 -8.95 -31.06
C MET A 344 -3.90 -8.39 -32.21
N PRO A 345 -4.71 -9.24 -32.89
CA PRO A 345 -5.64 -8.78 -33.91
C PRO A 345 -6.64 -7.73 -33.38
N MET A 346 -7.05 -6.85 -34.27
CA MET A 346 -8.14 -5.91 -33.95
C MET A 346 -9.42 -6.68 -33.57
N GLY A 347 -10.04 -6.25 -32.47
CA GLY A 347 -11.21 -6.91 -31.89
C GLY A 347 -10.89 -7.92 -30.80
N THR A 348 -9.63 -8.23 -30.55
CA THR A 348 -9.23 -9.14 -29.45
C THR A 348 -9.55 -8.54 -28.10
N ASN A 349 -10.15 -9.34 -27.23
CA ASN A 349 -10.36 -9.03 -25.82
C ASN A 349 -9.39 -9.85 -24.96
N ILE A 350 -8.58 -9.17 -24.18
CA ILE A 350 -7.65 -9.77 -23.22
C ILE A 350 -8.18 -9.50 -21.81
N THR A 351 -8.40 -10.54 -21.02
CA THR A 351 -8.92 -10.38 -19.66
C THR A 351 -7.77 -10.46 -18.65
N MET A 352 -7.62 -9.42 -17.84
CA MET A 352 -6.79 -9.51 -16.63
C MET A 352 -7.55 -10.30 -15.58
N THR A 353 -6.98 -11.41 -15.15
CA THR A 353 -7.60 -12.36 -14.23
C THR A 353 -6.83 -12.46 -12.92
N ASN A 354 -7.51 -12.88 -11.86
CA ASN A 354 -6.93 -13.27 -10.58
C ASN A 354 -6.82 -14.80 -10.55
N TYR A 355 -5.66 -15.30 -10.96
CA TYR A 355 -5.44 -16.72 -11.18
C TYR A 355 -5.11 -17.46 -9.88
N HIS A 356 -6.04 -18.25 -9.36
CA HIS A 356 -5.88 -19.07 -8.16
C HIS A 356 -5.37 -18.33 -6.91
N ALA A 357 -5.71 -17.04 -6.77
CA ALA A 357 -5.40 -16.28 -5.57
C ALA A 357 -6.65 -16.16 -4.67
N PRO A 358 -6.65 -16.75 -3.47
CA PRO A 358 -7.66 -16.49 -2.45
C PRO A 358 -7.44 -15.09 -1.83
N VAL A 359 -8.31 -14.69 -0.88
CA VAL A 359 -8.23 -13.36 -0.24
C VAL A 359 -6.87 -13.09 0.39
N HIS A 360 -6.35 -14.01 1.21
CA HIS A 360 -5.08 -13.79 1.94
C HIS A 360 -3.86 -14.34 1.19
N TYR A 361 -3.88 -15.63 0.85
CA TYR A 361 -2.74 -16.28 0.22
C TYR A 361 -3.18 -17.46 -0.65
N PRO A 362 -2.54 -17.71 -1.84
CA PRO A 362 -2.83 -18.88 -2.66
C PRO A 362 -2.56 -20.19 -1.91
N GLY A 363 -3.52 -21.08 -1.91
CA GLY A 363 -3.43 -22.37 -1.22
C GLY A 363 -4.18 -22.45 0.10
N MET A 364 -4.66 -21.33 0.62
CA MET A 364 -5.58 -21.30 1.77
C MET A 364 -7.00 -21.63 1.31
N PRO A 365 -7.56 -22.81 1.59
CA PRO A 365 -8.91 -23.14 1.13
C PRO A 365 -9.98 -22.41 1.94
N GLY A 366 -10.99 -21.89 1.26
CA GLY A 366 -12.24 -21.45 1.87
C GLY A 366 -12.28 -20.04 2.44
N GLN A 367 -11.31 -19.20 2.13
CA GLN A 367 -11.29 -17.81 2.62
C GLN A 367 -11.83 -16.83 1.58
N GLY A 368 -12.98 -16.26 1.86
CA GLY A 368 -13.62 -15.20 1.10
C GLY A 368 -14.12 -15.55 -0.30
N PRO A 369 -14.83 -14.63 -0.96
CA PRO A 369 -15.29 -14.81 -2.31
C PRO A 369 -14.15 -14.88 -3.32
N GLN A 370 -14.22 -15.81 -4.26
CA GLN A 370 -13.27 -15.89 -5.36
C GLN A 370 -13.61 -14.85 -6.42
N ILE A 371 -12.68 -13.93 -6.68
CA ILE A 371 -12.76 -13.00 -7.81
C ILE A 371 -11.84 -13.51 -8.90
N SER A 372 -12.38 -14.08 -9.96
CA SER A 372 -11.58 -14.69 -11.03
C SER A 372 -11.19 -13.72 -12.13
N GLU A 373 -12.00 -12.70 -12.39
CA GLU A 373 -11.80 -11.72 -13.47
C GLU A 373 -11.77 -10.31 -12.89
N ILE A 374 -10.88 -9.46 -13.40
CA ILE A 374 -10.66 -8.11 -12.85
C ILE A 374 -11.09 -7.03 -13.84
N MET A 375 -10.47 -6.98 -15.02
CA MET A 375 -10.77 -6.01 -16.07
C MET A 375 -10.45 -6.58 -17.45
N GLN A 376 -10.86 -5.87 -18.51
CA GLN A 376 -10.64 -6.30 -19.89
C GLN A 376 -9.89 -5.24 -20.69
N PHE A 377 -8.86 -5.65 -21.42
CA PHE A 377 -8.21 -4.85 -22.47
C PHE A 377 -8.81 -5.22 -23.82
N ARG A 378 -9.21 -4.20 -24.61
CA ARG A 378 -9.82 -4.39 -25.91
C ARG A 378 -8.97 -3.76 -26.99
N VAL A 379 -8.43 -4.57 -27.90
CA VAL A 379 -7.64 -4.06 -29.02
C VAL A 379 -8.58 -3.50 -30.08
N THR A 380 -9.06 -2.29 -29.87
CA THR A 380 -10.07 -1.64 -30.72
C THR A 380 -9.65 -0.27 -31.25
N LYS A 381 -8.57 0.29 -30.73
CA LYS A 381 -8.00 1.55 -31.23
C LYS A 381 -7.00 1.28 -32.34
N ARG A 382 -7.06 2.09 -33.39
CA ARG A 382 -6.02 2.08 -34.44
C ARG A 382 -4.76 2.77 -33.91
N LEU A 383 -3.60 2.39 -34.44
CA LEU A 383 -2.35 3.05 -34.11
C LEU A 383 -2.43 4.56 -34.33
N SER A 384 -2.17 5.32 -33.31
CA SER A 384 -2.04 6.78 -33.31
C SER A 384 -0.57 7.19 -33.33
N GLY A 385 -0.24 8.30 -34.00
CA GLY A 385 1.13 8.83 -34.00
C GLY A 385 2.16 7.95 -34.74
N GLY A 386 1.72 6.97 -35.55
CA GLY A 386 2.60 6.06 -36.28
C GLY A 386 2.99 4.79 -35.50
N PRO A 387 4.00 4.04 -35.96
CA PRO A 387 4.42 2.79 -35.32
C PRO A 387 4.95 3.02 -33.90
N ASP A 388 4.85 1.97 -33.08
CA ASP A 388 5.40 1.97 -31.73
C ASP A 388 6.93 2.16 -31.77
N ARG A 389 7.40 3.22 -31.11
CA ARG A 389 8.82 3.57 -31.02
C ARG A 389 9.43 3.24 -29.66
N SER A 390 8.66 2.68 -28.73
CA SER A 390 9.21 2.29 -27.44
C SER A 390 10.24 1.16 -27.60
N THR A 391 11.23 1.14 -26.73
CA THR A 391 12.26 0.10 -26.70
C THR A 391 11.63 -1.25 -26.39
N PRO A 392 11.93 -2.32 -27.16
CA PRO A 392 11.49 -3.66 -26.81
C PRO A 392 11.99 -4.05 -25.41
N PRO A 393 11.17 -4.66 -24.55
CA PRO A 393 11.54 -4.91 -23.14
C PRO A 393 12.83 -5.70 -22.95
N LYS A 394 13.12 -6.65 -23.84
CA LYS A 394 14.37 -7.45 -23.84
C LYS A 394 15.64 -6.60 -24.08
N ASP A 395 15.49 -5.42 -24.67
CA ASP A 395 16.59 -4.52 -25.04
C ASP A 395 16.71 -3.32 -24.09
N LEU A 396 15.78 -3.20 -23.11
CA LEU A 396 15.79 -2.15 -22.11
C LEU A 396 17.01 -2.27 -21.19
N LYS A 397 17.67 -1.15 -20.96
CA LYS A 397 18.73 -1.00 -19.97
C LYS A 397 18.23 -0.05 -18.89
N LEU A 398 17.67 -0.62 -17.86
CA LEU A 398 17.07 0.14 -16.76
C LEU A 398 18.10 0.35 -15.64
N PRO A 399 18.07 1.51 -14.96
CA PRO A 399 18.89 1.74 -13.77
C PRO A 399 18.39 0.85 -12.63
N THR A 400 19.10 -0.23 -12.36
CA THR A 400 18.75 -1.19 -11.28
C THR A 400 19.44 -0.81 -9.97
N ALA A 401 18.84 -1.21 -8.84
CA ALA A 401 19.51 -1.10 -7.55
C ALA A 401 20.68 -2.10 -7.45
N GLU A 402 21.73 -1.67 -6.78
CA GLU A 402 22.86 -2.54 -6.46
C GLU A 402 22.47 -3.56 -5.38
N PRO A 403 22.89 -4.82 -5.51
CA PRO A 403 22.66 -5.82 -4.46
C PRO A 403 23.26 -5.40 -3.12
N ILE A 404 22.50 -5.55 -2.05
CA ILE A 404 23.00 -5.34 -0.70
C ILE A 404 23.60 -6.65 -0.20
N VAL A 405 24.90 -6.65 0.01
CA VAL A 405 25.60 -7.86 0.50
C VAL A 405 25.74 -7.77 2.03
N PRO A 406 25.11 -8.71 2.78
CA PRO A 406 25.26 -8.73 4.22
C PRO A 406 26.71 -9.01 4.64
N LYS A 407 27.18 -8.29 5.65
CA LYS A 407 28.49 -8.52 6.27
C LYS A 407 28.35 -9.51 7.43
N PRO A 408 29.45 -10.17 7.89
CA PRO A 408 29.38 -11.10 9.02
C PRO A 408 28.83 -10.49 10.32
N ASP A 409 28.99 -9.19 10.49
CA ASP A 409 28.57 -8.40 11.65
C ASP A 409 27.27 -7.61 11.40
N THR A 410 26.62 -7.80 10.26
CA THR A 410 25.31 -7.16 9.99
C THR A 410 24.33 -7.61 11.07
N ARG A 411 23.78 -6.64 11.81
CA ARG A 411 22.83 -6.88 12.89
C ARG A 411 21.58 -7.56 12.36
N ARG A 412 21.05 -8.53 13.10
CA ARG A 412 19.78 -9.20 12.84
C ARG A 412 18.76 -8.79 13.89
N ARG A 413 17.53 -8.53 13.44
CA ARG A 413 16.41 -8.18 14.30
C ARG A 413 15.24 -9.11 13.96
N GLN A 414 14.60 -9.65 15.00
CA GLN A 414 13.49 -10.60 14.85
C GLN A 414 12.17 -9.94 15.22
N TRP A 415 11.18 -10.14 14.33
CA TRP A 415 9.82 -9.69 14.50
C TRP A 415 8.88 -10.88 14.38
N VAL A 416 8.35 -11.33 15.51
CA VAL A 416 7.38 -12.44 15.57
C VAL A 416 6.00 -11.89 15.31
N VAL A 417 5.35 -12.37 14.27
CA VAL A 417 3.93 -12.09 13.99
C VAL A 417 3.11 -12.96 14.93
N TYR A 418 2.75 -12.39 16.07
CA TYR A 418 2.11 -13.13 17.14
C TYR A 418 0.60 -12.90 17.12
N GLN A 419 -0.17 -13.98 16.97
CA GLN A 419 -1.61 -13.98 17.19
C GLN A 419 -1.91 -14.50 18.58
N HIS A 420 -2.64 -13.73 19.37
CA HIS A 420 -2.97 -14.13 20.72
C HIS A 420 -3.96 -15.31 20.70
N LYS A 421 -3.66 -16.37 21.47
CA LYS A 421 -4.45 -17.63 21.49
C LYS A 421 -5.92 -17.50 21.92
N LEU A 422 -6.24 -16.46 22.71
CA LEU A 422 -7.60 -16.20 23.21
C LEU A 422 -8.34 -15.13 22.42
N PHE A 423 -7.61 -14.39 21.59
CA PHE A 423 -8.13 -13.24 20.84
C PHE A 423 -7.53 -13.28 19.45
N SER A 424 -8.23 -12.80 18.45
CA SER A 424 -7.67 -12.69 17.10
C SER A 424 -6.67 -11.54 16.95
N THR A 425 -6.46 -10.73 17.99
CA THR A 425 -5.52 -9.62 17.98
C THR A 425 -4.11 -10.07 17.62
N MET A 426 -3.51 -9.42 16.64
CA MET A 426 -2.15 -9.66 16.19
C MET A 426 -1.23 -8.53 16.64
N THR A 427 0.00 -8.87 16.98
CA THR A 427 1.02 -7.91 17.41
C THR A 427 2.40 -8.36 16.96
N PHE A 428 3.36 -7.46 16.89
CA PHE A 428 4.77 -7.85 16.79
C PHE A 428 5.34 -8.16 18.17
N ASN A 429 6.01 -9.30 18.26
CA ASN A 429 6.70 -9.74 19.50
C ASN A 429 5.76 -9.82 20.72
N ALA A 430 4.47 -10.01 20.52
CA ALA A 430 3.43 -9.98 21.56
C ALA A 430 3.44 -8.66 22.38
N VAL A 431 3.77 -7.53 21.75
CA VAL A 431 3.83 -6.21 22.37
C VAL A 431 2.88 -5.27 21.64
N PRO A 432 1.89 -4.66 22.33
CA PRO A 432 0.99 -3.68 21.74
C PRO A 432 1.72 -2.44 21.19
N PHE A 433 1.12 -1.79 20.19
CA PHE A 433 1.71 -0.60 19.54
C PHE A 433 1.99 0.54 20.53
N MET A 434 1.07 0.79 21.46
CA MET A 434 1.18 1.89 22.44
C MET A 434 2.24 1.66 23.51
N GLU A 435 2.75 0.43 23.66
CA GLU A 435 3.86 0.17 24.59
C GLU A 435 5.15 0.79 24.06
N PRO A 436 5.97 1.40 24.91
CA PRO A 436 7.25 1.99 24.51
C PRO A 436 8.11 1.01 23.72
N SER A 437 8.78 1.50 22.68
CA SER A 437 9.72 0.70 21.91
C SER A 437 11.14 0.94 22.36
N GLU A 438 11.88 -0.14 22.58
CA GLU A 438 13.34 -0.15 22.80
C GLU A 438 14.11 -0.55 21.53
N ASP A 439 13.42 -0.52 20.37
CA ASP A 439 13.99 -0.90 19.08
C ASP A 439 14.79 0.25 18.48
N PHE A 440 15.97 0.47 19.04
CA PHE A 440 16.89 1.50 18.58
C PHE A 440 17.75 0.99 17.42
N ILE A 441 17.83 1.80 16.37
CA ILE A 441 18.60 1.56 15.15
C ILE A 441 19.61 2.69 14.98
N LYS A 442 20.85 2.36 14.73
CA LYS A 442 21.88 3.37 14.49
C LYS A 442 21.70 4.02 13.13
N ALA A 443 21.73 5.35 13.06
CA ALA A 443 21.70 6.10 11.82
C ALA A 443 22.78 5.62 10.84
N GLY A 444 22.42 5.45 9.58
CA GLY A 444 23.31 4.98 8.51
C GLY A 444 23.63 3.48 8.57
N SER A 445 23.08 2.72 9.51
CA SER A 445 23.32 1.28 9.59
C SER A 445 22.50 0.50 8.54
N THR A 446 22.95 -0.72 8.27
CA THR A 446 22.24 -1.72 7.46
C THR A 446 21.91 -2.89 8.39
N GLU A 447 20.65 -3.33 8.41
CA GLU A 447 20.21 -4.45 9.25
C GLU A 447 19.49 -5.53 8.43
N ILE A 448 19.55 -6.78 8.89
CA ILE A 448 18.69 -7.87 8.43
C ILE A 448 17.52 -7.95 9.39
N TRP A 449 16.30 -7.85 8.83
CA TRP A 449 15.09 -8.10 9.59
C TRP A 449 14.52 -9.46 9.24
N GLU A 450 14.11 -10.20 10.25
CA GLU A 450 13.57 -11.55 10.16
C GLU A 450 12.11 -11.51 10.64
N TYR A 451 11.16 -11.52 9.70
CA TYR A 451 9.74 -11.66 10.01
C TYR A 451 9.42 -13.15 10.19
N ILE A 452 9.15 -13.54 11.41
CA ILE A 452 8.80 -14.91 11.80
C ILE A 452 7.28 -14.99 11.79
N ASN A 453 6.73 -15.70 10.82
CA ASN A 453 5.29 -15.87 10.68
C ASN A 453 4.87 -17.31 10.99
N PRO A 454 4.46 -17.63 12.22
CA PRO A 454 3.96 -18.95 12.58
C PRO A 454 2.48 -19.17 12.22
N ASN A 455 1.81 -18.16 11.65
CA ASN A 455 0.39 -18.21 11.31
C ASN A 455 0.16 -18.91 9.97
N HIS A 456 -1.11 -19.18 9.66
CA HIS A 456 -1.54 -19.78 8.40
C HIS A 456 -1.80 -18.75 7.29
N ASP A 457 -1.76 -17.45 7.62
CA ASP A 457 -2.01 -16.35 6.69
C ASP A 457 -0.69 -15.72 6.23
N ALA A 458 -0.68 -15.18 5.00
CA ALA A 458 0.40 -14.35 4.53
C ALA A 458 0.18 -12.90 4.97
N HIS A 459 1.25 -12.23 5.39
CA HIS A 459 1.21 -10.84 5.82
C HIS A 459 2.12 -9.98 4.93
N PRO A 460 1.60 -8.96 4.22
CA PRO A 460 2.45 -7.97 3.56
C PRO A 460 3.05 -7.04 4.61
N MET A 461 4.36 -7.18 4.86
CA MET A 461 5.07 -6.37 5.85
C MET A 461 5.66 -5.14 5.20
N HIS A 462 5.22 -3.97 5.64
CA HIS A 462 5.72 -2.67 5.22
C HIS A 462 6.66 -2.07 6.25
N VAL A 463 7.73 -1.43 5.76
CA VAL A 463 8.71 -0.70 6.59
C VAL A 463 8.77 0.73 6.10
N HIS A 464 8.42 1.68 6.95
CA HIS A 464 8.52 3.10 6.65
C HIS A 464 9.97 3.55 6.46
N LEU A 465 10.19 4.63 5.72
CA LEU A 465 11.47 5.29 5.46
C LEU A 465 12.42 4.52 4.53
N VAL A 466 12.49 3.20 4.59
CA VAL A 466 13.59 2.47 3.94
C VAL A 466 13.12 1.53 2.83
N ASN A 467 13.90 1.43 1.77
CA ASN A 467 13.83 0.32 0.84
C ASN A 467 14.72 -0.82 1.31
N PHE A 468 14.33 -2.03 1.01
CA PHE A 468 15.04 -3.25 1.34
C PHE A 468 15.09 -4.23 0.15
N GLN A 469 15.93 -5.25 0.26
CA GLN A 469 15.95 -6.39 -0.64
C GLN A 469 15.55 -7.66 0.11
N VAL A 470 14.77 -8.52 -0.54
CA VAL A 470 14.39 -9.81 0.02
C VAL A 470 15.54 -10.79 -0.14
N LEU A 471 16.03 -11.35 0.97
CA LEU A 471 17.14 -12.28 0.97
C LEU A 471 16.69 -13.73 0.74
N ASN A 472 15.74 -14.19 1.51
CA ASN A 472 15.21 -15.55 1.43
C ASN A 472 14.00 -15.74 2.33
N ARG A 473 13.35 -16.90 2.18
CA ARG A 473 12.38 -17.43 3.14
C ARG A 473 12.84 -18.80 3.63
N GLN A 474 12.54 -19.13 4.87
CA GLN A 474 12.93 -20.41 5.44
C GLN A 474 11.76 -21.04 6.19
N PRO A 475 11.34 -22.27 5.84
CA PRO A 475 10.22 -22.94 6.50
C PRO A 475 10.57 -23.32 7.94
N ILE A 476 9.57 -23.23 8.83
CA ILE A 476 9.68 -23.57 10.24
C ILE A 476 8.59 -24.57 10.66
N ASP A 477 8.85 -25.29 11.75
CA ASP A 477 7.79 -25.96 12.52
C ASP A 477 7.03 -24.89 13.33
N ALA A 478 6.05 -24.29 12.68
CA ALA A 478 5.30 -23.16 13.21
C ALA A 478 4.56 -23.51 14.49
N ALA A 479 3.95 -24.71 14.55
CA ALA A 479 3.18 -25.17 15.72
C ALA A 479 4.09 -25.34 16.95
N ALA A 480 5.28 -25.95 16.78
CA ALA A 480 6.25 -26.11 17.86
C ALA A 480 6.82 -24.76 18.31
N TYR A 481 7.16 -23.88 17.35
CA TYR A 481 7.65 -22.55 17.65
C TYR A 481 6.63 -21.73 18.45
N GLN A 482 5.39 -21.66 17.96
CA GLN A 482 4.31 -20.93 18.61
C GLN A 482 4.05 -21.43 20.04
N ALA A 483 3.98 -22.76 20.23
CA ALA A 483 3.76 -23.36 21.54
C ALA A 483 4.86 -23.00 22.56
N ASP A 484 6.13 -22.98 22.13
CA ASP A 484 7.24 -22.61 23.01
C ASP A 484 7.33 -21.09 23.20
N TYR A 485 6.95 -20.29 22.20
CA TYR A 485 6.85 -18.83 22.31
C TYR A 485 5.76 -18.42 23.32
N GLU A 486 4.59 -19.06 23.29
CA GLU A 486 3.53 -18.85 24.26
C GLU A 486 3.95 -19.22 25.69
N LYS A 487 4.66 -20.34 25.88
CA LYS A 487 5.23 -20.70 27.20
C LYS A 487 6.21 -19.64 27.70
N TRP A 488 7.02 -19.07 26.81
CA TRP A 488 7.94 -17.99 27.16
C TRP A 488 7.18 -16.72 27.59
N ILE A 489 6.09 -16.36 26.89
CA ILE A 489 5.22 -15.24 27.27
C ILE A 489 4.60 -15.50 28.63
N ASP A 490 3.95 -16.67 28.83
CA ASP A 490 3.31 -17.09 30.09
C ASP A 490 4.30 -17.17 31.25
N GLY A 491 5.58 -17.47 30.96
CA GLY A 491 6.71 -17.51 31.90
C GLY A 491 7.29 -16.15 32.28
N GLY A 492 6.71 -15.04 31.82
CA GLY A 492 7.12 -13.68 32.14
C GLY A 492 8.24 -13.13 31.26
N ARG A 493 8.41 -13.65 30.05
CA ARG A 493 9.28 -13.10 28.97
C ARG A 493 10.75 -12.92 29.39
N LYS A 494 11.33 -13.89 30.07
CA LYS A 494 12.72 -13.81 30.50
C LYS A 494 13.64 -13.80 29.28
N PRO A 495 14.56 -12.82 29.13
CA PRO A 495 15.36 -12.67 27.91
C PRO A 495 16.19 -13.89 27.54
N GLY A 496 16.65 -14.69 28.50
CA GLY A 496 17.44 -15.90 28.24
C GLY A 496 16.64 -17.13 27.82
N ASP A 497 15.31 -17.09 27.92
CA ASP A 497 14.42 -18.22 27.68
C ASP A 497 13.61 -18.08 26.38
N ILE A 498 13.86 -17.02 25.59
CA ILE A 498 13.20 -16.84 24.28
C ILE A 498 13.51 -18.04 23.36
N PRO A 499 12.53 -18.60 22.64
CA PRO A 499 12.76 -19.71 21.73
C PRO A 499 13.84 -19.40 20.68
N VAL A 500 14.84 -20.25 20.59
CA VAL A 500 15.93 -20.12 19.60
C VAL A 500 15.42 -20.59 18.26
N LEU A 501 15.22 -19.68 17.32
CA LEU A 501 14.55 -19.88 16.03
C LEU A 501 15.15 -21.04 15.21
N GLU A 502 16.47 -21.20 15.22
CA GLU A 502 17.18 -22.22 14.43
C GLU A 502 16.77 -23.65 14.77
N LYS A 503 16.21 -23.91 15.95
CA LYS A 503 15.73 -25.22 16.37
C LYS A 503 14.46 -25.67 15.65
N TYR A 504 13.76 -24.73 15.03
CA TYR A 504 12.46 -24.97 14.37
C TYR A 504 12.56 -25.01 12.85
N PHE A 505 13.74 -24.82 12.26
CA PHE A 505 13.88 -24.92 10.80
C PHE A 505 13.59 -26.32 10.32
N THR A 506 12.68 -26.43 9.34
CA THR A 506 12.28 -27.71 8.72
C THR A 506 12.90 -27.93 7.34
N GLY A 507 13.57 -26.91 6.80
CA GLY A 507 14.23 -26.95 5.49
C GLY A 507 15.29 -25.86 5.32
N PRO A 508 16.02 -25.89 4.20
CA PRO A 508 16.98 -24.85 3.88
C PRO A 508 16.28 -23.54 3.50
N PRO A 509 17.00 -22.39 3.53
CA PRO A 509 16.49 -21.14 2.98
C PRO A 509 16.12 -21.30 1.50
N ILE A 510 14.97 -20.72 1.14
CA ILE A 510 14.43 -20.69 -0.23
C ILE A 510 14.69 -19.29 -0.80
N PRO A 511 15.21 -19.15 -2.03
CA PRO A 511 15.39 -17.85 -2.67
C PRO A 511 14.09 -17.03 -2.71
N PRO A 512 14.17 -15.69 -2.84
CA PRO A 512 12.99 -14.85 -3.07
C PRO A 512 12.23 -15.29 -4.33
N ASP A 513 10.96 -14.91 -4.38
CA ASP A 513 10.18 -15.08 -5.61
C ASP A 513 10.85 -14.33 -6.77
N PRO A 514 10.72 -14.79 -8.03
CA PRO A 514 11.38 -14.15 -9.17
C PRO A 514 11.05 -12.67 -9.35
N ASP A 515 9.85 -12.26 -8.98
CA ASP A 515 9.40 -10.86 -9.02
C ASP A 515 10.02 -10.00 -7.91
N GLU A 516 10.41 -10.59 -6.78
CA GLU A 516 11.05 -9.90 -5.67
C GLU A 516 12.60 -9.89 -5.77
N ALA A 517 13.15 -10.93 -6.40
CA ALA A 517 14.60 -11.11 -6.48
C ALA A 517 15.30 -9.93 -7.16
N LEU A 518 16.37 -9.42 -6.55
CA LEU A 518 17.16 -8.28 -7.06
C LEU A 518 16.32 -7.01 -7.30
N SER A 519 15.27 -6.83 -6.53
CA SER A 519 14.42 -5.64 -6.54
C SER A 519 14.53 -4.88 -5.23
N GLU A 520 14.34 -3.57 -5.27
CA GLU A 520 14.10 -2.78 -4.06
C GLU A 520 12.61 -2.70 -3.79
N LYS A 521 12.25 -2.97 -2.55
CA LYS A 521 10.88 -3.01 -2.07
C LYS A 521 10.76 -2.28 -0.74
N ASP A 522 9.57 -1.84 -0.41
CA ASP A 522 9.21 -1.36 0.93
C ASP A 522 8.14 -2.25 1.59
N THR A 523 7.56 -3.16 0.82
CA THR A 523 6.55 -4.11 1.28
C THR A 523 6.90 -5.53 0.83
N VAL A 524 6.92 -6.50 1.75
CA VAL A 524 7.29 -7.91 1.46
C VAL A 524 6.22 -8.88 1.93
N LYS A 525 5.94 -9.89 1.13
CA LYS A 525 5.04 -10.99 1.49
C LYS A 525 5.73 -11.92 2.51
N SER A 526 5.32 -11.86 3.78
CA SER A 526 5.72 -12.82 4.80
C SER A 526 4.79 -14.03 4.72
N TYR A 527 5.30 -15.13 4.15
CA TYR A 527 4.50 -16.31 3.89
C TYR A 527 4.21 -17.12 5.15
N PRO A 528 3.09 -17.88 5.16
CA PRO A 528 2.74 -18.76 6.28
C PRO A 528 3.87 -19.72 6.64
N GLU A 529 4.01 -20.00 7.93
CA GLU A 529 4.93 -21.01 8.46
C GLU A 529 6.38 -20.82 8.02
N THR A 530 6.82 -19.56 7.80
CA THR A 530 8.17 -19.22 7.37
C THR A 530 8.79 -18.09 8.16
N VAL A 531 10.11 -18.00 8.07
CA VAL A 531 10.86 -16.76 8.35
C VAL A 531 11.18 -16.07 7.04
N THR A 532 10.70 -14.86 6.86
CA THR A 532 11.04 -14.01 5.71
C THR A 532 12.15 -13.06 6.12
N ARG A 533 13.28 -13.08 5.40
CA ARG A 533 14.44 -12.22 5.67
C ARG A 533 14.57 -11.15 4.62
N ILE A 534 14.64 -9.91 5.10
CA ILE A 534 14.95 -8.73 4.29
C ILE A 534 16.25 -8.09 4.78
N ILE A 535 16.92 -7.36 3.90
CA ILE A 535 18.05 -6.52 4.26
C ILE A 535 17.70 -5.07 3.94
N CYS A 536 17.59 -4.26 4.99
CA CYS A 536 17.29 -2.84 4.90
C CYS A 536 18.57 -2.06 4.67
N ARG A 537 18.57 -1.19 3.67
CA ARG A 537 19.68 -0.31 3.35
C ARG A 537 19.60 0.93 4.21
N GLU A 538 20.73 1.34 4.73
CA GLU A 538 21.00 2.64 5.36
C GLU A 538 19.79 3.37 5.95
N PHE A 539 19.55 3.19 7.24
CA PHE A 539 18.53 3.94 7.98
C PHE A 539 18.94 5.42 8.12
N SER A 540 18.77 6.17 7.02
CA SER A 540 19.23 7.55 6.89
C SER A 540 18.08 8.47 6.47
N PRO A 541 17.31 8.98 7.45
CA PRO A 541 16.24 9.93 7.14
C PRO A 541 16.81 11.26 6.62
N PRO A 542 16.05 12.00 5.79
CA PRO A 542 16.49 13.28 5.27
C PRO A 542 16.63 14.32 6.40
N THR A 543 17.76 15.01 6.43
CA THR A 543 18.04 16.04 7.45
C THR A 543 18.04 17.46 6.91
N GLU A 544 17.92 17.63 5.60
CA GLU A 544 17.90 18.93 4.94
C GLU A 544 16.56 19.66 5.14
N THR A 545 16.62 20.98 5.17
CA THR A 545 15.46 21.84 5.22
C THR A 545 14.86 22.03 3.84
N ILE A 546 13.56 21.74 3.70
CA ILE A 546 12.80 21.86 2.45
C ILE A 546 12.21 23.26 2.30
N ALA A 547 12.45 23.91 1.15
CA ALA A 547 11.84 25.18 0.77
C ALA A 547 11.88 26.28 1.87
N SER A 548 12.94 26.31 2.63
CA SER A 548 13.13 27.22 3.77
C SER A 548 12.07 27.09 4.88
N ILE A 549 11.40 25.92 4.98
CA ILE A 549 10.50 25.62 6.11
C ILE A 549 11.39 25.16 7.27
N PRO A 550 11.46 25.91 8.38
CA PRO A 550 12.14 25.44 9.59
C PRO A 550 11.58 24.08 10.01
N ASP A 551 12.41 23.26 10.62
CA ASP A 551 12.02 21.97 11.20
C ASP A 551 11.45 20.95 10.20
N SER A 552 11.69 21.13 8.87
CA SER A 552 11.29 20.16 7.85
C SER A 552 12.28 18.98 7.68
N GLY A 553 13.51 19.13 8.14
CA GLY A 553 14.49 18.07 8.23
C GLY A 553 14.33 17.21 9.49
N THR A 554 14.95 16.05 9.48
CA THR A 554 14.90 15.11 10.61
C THR A 554 15.78 15.58 11.76
N GLU A 555 15.18 15.62 12.96
CA GLU A 555 15.91 15.67 14.22
C GLU A 555 15.96 14.27 14.86
N PHE A 556 17.05 13.97 15.56
CA PHE A 556 17.21 12.69 16.27
C PHE A 556 16.93 12.84 17.77
N PRO A 557 16.34 11.81 18.42
CA PRO A 557 15.94 10.51 17.88
C PRO A 557 14.73 10.61 16.93
N ALA A 558 14.72 9.81 15.85
CA ALA A 558 13.70 9.84 14.83
C ALA A 558 12.91 8.52 14.83
N THR A 559 11.61 8.59 15.11
CA THR A 559 10.75 7.41 15.25
C THR A 559 9.93 7.19 13.97
N TYR A 560 9.93 5.94 13.52
CA TYR A 560 9.16 5.43 12.40
C TYR A 560 8.42 4.16 12.82
N ILE A 561 7.66 3.59 11.91
CA ILE A 561 6.90 2.37 12.17
C ILE A 561 7.17 1.31 11.10
N HIS A 562 6.87 0.07 11.44
CA HIS A 562 6.62 -1.00 10.49
C HIS A 562 5.32 -1.70 10.88
N HIS A 563 4.62 -2.24 9.90
CA HIS A 563 3.33 -2.85 10.14
C HIS A 563 2.97 -3.88 9.06
N CYS A 564 1.97 -4.68 9.34
CA CYS A 564 1.29 -5.48 8.33
C CYS A 564 0.38 -4.59 7.49
N HIS A 565 0.38 -4.75 6.19
CA HIS A 565 -0.49 -3.97 5.31
C HIS A 565 -1.78 -4.71 4.89
N LEU A 566 -2.18 -5.74 5.64
CA LEU A 566 -3.60 -6.08 5.78
C LEU A 566 -4.17 -5.03 6.73
N LEU A 567 -5.01 -4.14 6.21
CA LEU A 567 -5.38 -2.91 6.94
C LEU A 567 -6.16 -3.19 8.22
N GLU A 568 -6.91 -4.27 8.25
CA GLU A 568 -7.61 -4.75 9.44
C GLU A 568 -6.63 -5.25 10.50
N HIS A 569 -5.52 -5.92 10.11
CA HIS A 569 -4.46 -6.32 11.04
C HIS A 569 -3.66 -5.13 11.55
N GLU A 570 -3.40 -4.14 10.69
CA GLU A 570 -2.76 -2.88 11.07
C GLU A 570 -3.57 -2.16 12.14
N ASP A 571 -4.89 -2.00 11.88
CA ASP A 571 -5.83 -1.39 12.83
C ASP A 571 -6.01 -2.21 14.11
N ASP A 572 -5.74 -3.53 14.05
CA ASP A 572 -5.81 -4.47 15.18
C ASP A 572 -4.46 -4.68 15.89
N ASP A 573 -3.52 -3.76 15.73
CA ASP A 573 -2.26 -3.67 16.49
C ASP A 573 -1.03 -4.40 15.90
N LEU A 574 -1.10 -4.94 14.66
CA LEU A 574 0.08 -5.52 14.00
C LEU A 574 0.97 -4.42 13.40
N MET A 575 1.42 -3.54 14.28
CA MET A 575 2.24 -2.37 14.01
C MET A 575 3.18 -2.09 15.19
N ARG A 576 4.42 -1.65 14.94
CA ARG A 576 5.37 -1.29 15.99
C ARG A 576 6.21 -0.08 15.59
N PRO A 577 6.45 0.83 16.54
CA PRO A 577 7.44 1.89 16.36
C PRO A 577 8.88 1.35 16.53
N TRP A 578 9.81 1.98 15.82
CA TRP A 578 11.25 1.81 15.96
C TRP A 578 11.93 3.18 15.79
N THR A 579 13.10 3.35 16.39
CA THR A 579 13.69 4.68 16.53
C THR A 579 15.14 4.71 16.07
N ILE A 580 15.44 5.64 15.17
CA ILE A 580 16.82 5.91 14.74
C ILE A 580 17.49 6.83 15.76
N VAL A 581 18.69 6.44 16.17
CA VAL A 581 19.53 7.21 17.09
C VAL A 581 20.86 7.53 16.42
N GLN A 582 21.40 8.69 16.73
CA GLN A 582 22.81 8.99 16.51
C GLN A 582 23.64 8.26 17.56
N ASP A 583 24.96 8.19 17.39
CA ASP A 583 25.87 7.49 18.34
C ASP A 583 25.71 7.90 19.80
#